data_cfd4dd22faa8d2e2d4fcc47a23b161de
#
_entry.id   cfd4dd22faa8d2e2d4fcc47a23b161de
#
_cell.length_a   1.000
_cell.length_b   1.000
_cell.length_c   1.000
_cell.angle_alpha   90.00
_cell.angle_beta   90.00
_cell.angle_gamma   90.00
#
_symmetry.space_group_name_H-M   'P 1'
#
loop_
_entity.id
_entity.type
_entity.pdbx_description
1 polymer ?
#
loop_
_entity_poly.entity_id
_entity_poly.type
_entity_poly.pdbx_seq_one_letter_code
_entity_poly.pdbx_strand_id
1 'polypeptide(L)'
;MTSRVQSRKPKLLLPLTAALALAACATATPYQPLGTSGASGGYTSQRIEDNRYRVTFSGNQFTSRDRVENYLLYRAAELTLQQGFDGFTIVQRATDRRTETDVTRDPFGPGPYGYWGPSWRYRGPYGWRTWDPWYGDPFFDRSIDVRTIDQYEASAEIVMFRGPRRDDRYSFDARQVIANLGPTIQLPR
;
A
#
# COMPACT_ATOMS: atom_id res chain seq x y z
N MET A 1 55.05 41.67 -37.60
CA MET A 1 53.97 40.73 -37.87
C MET A 1 53.76 39.92 -36.59
N THR A 2 52.80 40.30 -35.76
CA THR A 2 52.48 39.65 -34.45
C THR A 2 51.07 39.11 -34.55
N SER A 3 50.98 37.76 -34.69
CA SER A 3 49.72 37.04 -34.71
C SER A 3 49.15 36.89 -33.28
N ARG A 4 47.98 37.49 -33.01
CA ARG A 4 47.19 37.25 -31.78
C ARG A 4 46.45 35.89 -31.86
N VAL A 5 46.81 34.95 -31.00
CA VAL A 5 46.07 33.75 -30.77
C VAL A 5 44.86 34.09 -29.86
N GLN A 6 43.65 33.96 -30.41
CA GLN A 6 42.42 34.09 -29.63
C GLN A 6 42.10 32.78 -28.93
N SER A 7 42.22 32.78 -27.61
CA SER A 7 41.75 31.70 -26.72
C SER A 7 40.23 31.68 -26.66
N ARG A 8 39.62 30.68 -27.30
CA ARG A 8 38.19 30.38 -27.15
C ARG A 8 37.98 29.61 -25.84
N LYS A 9 37.33 30.26 -24.88
CA LYS A 9 36.87 29.60 -23.62
C LYS A 9 35.76 28.58 -23.95
N PRO A 10 35.81 27.35 -23.43
CA PRO A 10 34.71 26.39 -23.60
C PRO A 10 33.50 26.86 -22.82
N LYS A 11 32.36 26.94 -23.50
CA LYS A 11 31.07 27.25 -22.90
C LYS A 11 30.62 26.08 -22.04
N LEU A 12 30.39 26.37 -20.78
CA LEU A 12 29.84 25.48 -19.74
C LEU A 12 28.43 25.00 -20.12
N LEU A 13 28.31 23.76 -20.62
CA LEU A 13 27.04 23.09 -20.95
C LEU A 13 26.73 21.96 -19.93
N LEU A 14 27.02 22.16 -18.64
CA LEU A 14 26.98 21.07 -17.66
C LEU A 14 26.00 21.23 -16.47
N PRO A 15 24.84 21.90 -16.52
CA PRO A 15 23.90 21.73 -15.41
C PRO A 15 22.56 21.09 -15.75
N LEU A 16 22.26 20.71 -17.02
CA LEU A 16 20.89 20.25 -17.36
C LEU A 16 20.67 18.74 -17.15
N THR A 17 21.70 17.93 -17.13
CA THR A 17 21.61 16.47 -16.95
C THR A 17 21.49 16.03 -15.49
N ALA A 18 21.93 16.85 -14.53
CA ALA A 18 21.82 16.53 -13.10
C ALA A 18 20.40 16.71 -12.53
N ALA A 19 19.57 17.55 -13.15
CA ALA A 19 18.22 17.83 -12.67
C ALA A 19 17.20 16.70 -12.96
N LEU A 20 17.43 15.88 -13.99
CA LEU A 20 16.54 14.77 -14.32
C LEU A 20 16.72 13.55 -13.41
N ALA A 21 17.87 13.38 -12.78
CA ALA A 21 18.12 12.24 -11.89
C ALA A 21 17.47 12.37 -10.50
N LEU A 22 17.12 13.58 -10.08
CA LEU A 22 16.49 13.85 -8.78
C LEU A 22 14.96 13.63 -8.79
N ALA A 23 14.33 13.61 -9.95
CA ALA A 23 12.88 13.39 -10.05
C ALA A 23 12.44 11.93 -9.85
N ALA A 24 13.36 10.97 -9.91
CA ALA A 24 13.06 9.55 -9.73
C ALA A 24 12.83 9.15 -8.27
N CYS A 25 13.20 9.98 -7.28
CA CYS A 25 13.15 9.63 -5.86
C CYS A 25 11.84 10.05 -5.16
N ALA A 26 10.94 10.76 -5.83
CA ALA A 26 9.75 11.35 -5.20
C ALA A 26 8.43 10.68 -5.63
N THR A 27 8.45 9.44 -6.09
CA THR A 27 7.26 8.73 -6.53
C THR A 27 6.73 7.77 -5.46
N ALA A 28 5.40 7.74 -5.33
CA ALA A 28 4.74 6.74 -4.50
C ALA A 28 5.08 5.32 -4.98
N THR A 29 5.12 4.36 -4.05
CA THR A 29 5.38 2.95 -4.35
C THR A 29 4.43 2.44 -5.43
N PRO A 30 4.94 1.94 -6.57
CA PRO A 30 4.11 1.28 -7.57
C PRO A 30 3.65 -0.10 -7.08
N TYR A 31 2.69 -0.69 -7.79
CA TYR A 31 2.25 -2.05 -7.51
C TYR A 31 3.28 -3.06 -8.03
N GLN A 32 4.11 -3.55 -7.14
CA GLN A 32 5.23 -4.45 -7.43
C GLN A 32 5.51 -5.39 -6.26
N PRO A 33 6.20 -6.51 -6.47
CA PRO A 33 6.72 -7.32 -5.37
C PRO A 33 7.69 -6.51 -4.49
N LEU A 34 7.66 -6.78 -3.19
CA LEU A 34 8.64 -6.20 -2.25
C LEU A 34 10.06 -6.66 -2.63
N GLY A 35 11.01 -5.73 -2.61
CA GLY A 35 12.40 -6.02 -2.99
C GLY A 35 12.71 -5.88 -4.48
N THR A 36 11.75 -5.45 -5.29
CA THR A 36 12.00 -5.06 -6.68
C THR A 36 12.90 -3.81 -6.70
N SER A 37 13.92 -3.80 -7.54
CA SER A 37 14.85 -2.68 -7.67
C SER A 37 14.14 -1.43 -8.20
N GLY A 38 14.52 -0.26 -7.66
CA GLY A 38 14.10 1.04 -8.17
C GLY A 38 13.12 1.82 -7.30
N ALA A 39 12.25 1.18 -6.53
CA ALA A 39 11.38 1.85 -5.56
C ALA A 39 11.29 1.07 -4.25
N SER A 40 11.29 1.79 -3.13
CA SER A 40 11.08 1.17 -1.83
C SER A 40 9.60 0.82 -1.65
N GLY A 41 9.33 -0.36 -1.07
CA GLY A 41 7.98 -0.87 -0.83
C GLY A 41 7.50 -1.87 -1.88
N GLY A 42 6.27 -2.33 -1.70
CA GLY A 42 5.65 -3.34 -2.54
C GLY A 42 4.86 -4.38 -1.75
N TYR A 43 4.35 -5.41 -2.43
CA TYR A 43 3.56 -6.46 -1.83
C TYR A 43 4.38 -7.71 -1.48
N THR A 44 3.91 -8.43 -0.45
CA THR A 44 4.31 -9.81 -0.16
C THR A 44 3.07 -10.67 0.00
N SER A 45 3.25 -11.99 -0.20
CA SER A 45 2.19 -12.97 0.00
C SER A 45 2.80 -14.21 0.64
N GLN A 46 2.36 -14.53 1.84
CA GLN A 46 2.84 -15.69 2.61
C GLN A 46 1.71 -16.72 2.68
N ARG A 47 1.95 -17.92 2.18
CA ARG A 47 1.02 -19.04 2.33
C ARG A 47 1.04 -19.53 3.77
N ILE A 48 -0.15 -19.69 4.35
CA ILE A 48 -0.36 -20.23 5.70
C ILE A 48 -0.91 -21.66 5.58
N GLU A 49 -1.95 -21.83 4.76
CA GLU A 49 -2.61 -23.09 4.42
C GLU A 49 -2.93 -23.12 2.93
N ASP A 50 -3.52 -24.19 2.41
CA ASP A 50 -3.79 -24.34 0.98
C ASP A 50 -4.65 -23.23 0.38
N ASN A 51 -5.59 -22.71 1.16
CA ASN A 51 -6.47 -21.61 0.75
C ASN A 51 -6.36 -20.40 1.66
N ARG A 52 -5.31 -20.31 2.52
CA ARG A 52 -5.14 -19.25 3.50
C ARG A 52 -3.79 -18.57 3.32
N TYR A 53 -3.81 -17.26 3.17
CA TYR A 53 -2.62 -16.46 2.92
C TYR A 53 -2.63 -15.20 3.77
N ARG A 54 -1.43 -14.75 4.13
CA ARG A 54 -1.21 -13.39 4.60
C ARG A 54 -0.68 -12.56 3.46
N VAL A 55 -1.36 -11.46 3.17
CA VAL A 55 -0.97 -10.49 2.16
C VAL A 55 -0.58 -9.21 2.86
N THR A 56 0.52 -8.59 2.42
CA THR A 56 1.00 -7.32 2.97
C THR A 56 1.35 -6.39 1.82
N PHE A 57 1.08 -5.09 1.99
CA PHE A 57 1.58 -4.03 1.13
C PHE A 57 2.26 -2.95 1.96
N SER A 58 3.51 -2.63 1.63
CA SER A 58 4.30 -1.58 2.26
C SER A 58 4.49 -0.42 1.29
N GLY A 59 4.06 0.77 1.68
CA GLY A 59 4.30 2.00 0.95
C GLY A 59 5.60 2.67 1.35
N ASN A 60 6.06 3.64 0.56
CA ASN A 60 7.10 4.59 0.95
C ASN A 60 6.47 5.88 1.50
N GLN A 61 7.29 6.86 1.87
CA GLN A 61 6.84 8.15 2.41
C GLN A 61 5.92 8.97 1.48
N PHE A 62 5.87 8.65 0.18
CA PHE A 62 5.02 9.31 -0.82
C PHE A 62 3.74 8.51 -1.11
N THR A 63 3.55 7.36 -0.47
CA THR A 63 2.42 6.47 -0.70
C THR A 63 1.34 6.75 0.33
N SER A 64 0.17 7.22 -0.13
CA SER A 64 -0.96 7.47 0.74
C SER A 64 -1.50 6.19 1.36
N ARG A 65 -2.17 6.31 2.51
CA ARG A 65 -2.86 5.21 3.18
C ARG A 65 -3.85 4.51 2.24
N ASP A 66 -4.70 5.28 1.55
CA ASP A 66 -5.71 4.73 0.63
C ASP A 66 -5.07 3.91 -0.50
N ARG A 67 -3.92 4.34 -1.00
CA ARG A 67 -3.19 3.58 -2.02
C ARG A 67 -2.66 2.27 -1.46
N VAL A 68 -2.11 2.27 -0.26
CA VAL A 68 -1.65 1.05 0.43
C VAL A 68 -2.80 0.06 0.59
N GLU A 69 -3.96 0.55 1.03
CA GLU A 69 -5.17 -0.25 1.22
C GLU A 69 -5.70 -0.83 -0.09
N ASN A 70 -5.85 0.00 -1.13
CA ASN A 70 -6.31 -0.45 -2.44
C ASN A 70 -5.37 -1.47 -3.07
N TYR A 71 -4.05 -1.30 -2.93
CA TYR A 71 -3.07 -2.22 -3.48
C TYR A 71 -3.03 -3.54 -2.72
N LEU A 72 -3.23 -3.52 -1.40
CA LEU A 72 -3.38 -4.72 -0.59
C LEU A 72 -4.61 -5.53 -1.02
N LEU A 73 -5.77 -4.88 -1.16
CA LEU A 73 -7.01 -5.52 -1.57
C LEU A 73 -6.92 -6.06 -2.99
N TYR A 74 -6.30 -5.31 -3.91
CA TYR A 74 -6.05 -5.75 -5.27
C TYR A 74 -5.14 -6.98 -5.29
N ARG A 75 -4.06 -7.01 -4.48
CA ARG A 75 -3.18 -8.17 -4.37
C ARG A 75 -3.88 -9.40 -3.82
N ALA A 76 -4.75 -9.25 -2.85
CA ALA A 76 -5.58 -10.33 -2.31
C ALA A 76 -6.46 -10.94 -3.40
N ALA A 77 -7.11 -10.11 -4.22
CA ALA A 77 -7.95 -10.57 -5.33
C ALA A 77 -7.13 -11.23 -6.44
N GLU A 78 -6.01 -10.64 -6.85
CA GLU A 78 -5.11 -11.19 -7.85
C GLU A 78 -4.57 -12.57 -7.43
N LEU A 79 -4.09 -12.68 -6.19
CA LEU A 79 -3.60 -13.94 -5.63
C LEU A 79 -4.70 -15.00 -5.59
N THR A 80 -5.93 -14.60 -5.22
CA THR A 80 -7.09 -15.49 -5.17
C THR A 80 -7.36 -16.12 -6.53
N LEU A 81 -7.37 -15.32 -7.61
CA LEU A 81 -7.55 -15.82 -8.97
C LEU A 81 -6.37 -16.67 -9.44
N GLN A 82 -5.13 -16.29 -9.10
CA GLN A 82 -3.92 -17.05 -9.41
C GLN A 82 -3.93 -18.45 -8.79
N GLN A 83 -4.55 -18.60 -7.61
CA GLN A 83 -4.70 -19.89 -6.92
C GLN A 83 -5.94 -20.69 -7.36
N GLY A 84 -6.71 -20.19 -8.34
CA GLY A 84 -7.88 -20.87 -8.89
C GLY A 84 -9.13 -20.82 -8.02
N PHE A 85 -9.24 -19.79 -7.17
CA PHE A 85 -10.42 -19.49 -6.35
C PHE A 85 -11.21 -18.32 -6.96
N ASP A 86 -12.47 -18.16 -6.55
CA ASP A 86 -13.37 -17.13 -7.07
C ASP A 86 -13.46 -15.90 -6.16
N GLY A 87 -13.28 -16.09 -4.86
CA GLY A 87 -13.36 -15.03 -3.87
C GLY A 87 -12.54 -15.33 -2.62
N PHE A 88 -12.49 -14.35 -1.75
CA PHE A 88 -11.79 -14.46 -0.46
C PHE A 88 -12.56 -13.74 0.64
N THR A 89 -12.37 -14.23 1.86
CA THR A 89 -12.85 -13.59 3.10
C THR A 89 -11.64 -13.10 3.88
N ILE A 90 -11.68 -11.89 4.36
CA ILE A 90 -10.67 -11.36 5.29
C ILE A 90 -10.96 -11.91 6.67
N VAL A 91 -9.99 -12.62 7.23
CA VAL A 91 -10.07 -13.21 8.55
C VAL A 91 -9.46 -12.24 9.55
N GLN A 92 -10.29 -11.74 10.45
CA GLN A 92 -9.80 -11.02 11.60
C GLN A 92 -9.05 -11.99 12.50
N ARG A 93 -7.84 -11.64 12.91
CA ARG A 93 -7.11 -12.43 13.91
C ARG A 93 -7.96 -12.59 15.16
N ALA A 94 -8.00 -13.79 15.71
CA ALA A 94 -8.72 -14.17 16.93
C ALA A 94 -8.28 -13.42 18.21
N THR A 95 -7.48 -12.38 18.11
CA THR A 95 -7.18 -11.44 19.19
C THR A 95 -8.36 -10.50 19.45
N ASP A 96 -9.28 -10.39 18.50
CA ASP A 96 -10.50 -9.59 18.66
C ASP A 96 -11.55 -10.38 19.40
N ARG A 97 -11.39 -10.47 20.72
CA ARG A 97 -12.50 -10.76 21.61
C ARG A 97 -13.54 -9.65 21.44
N ARG A 98 -14.69 -10.08 20.85
CA ARG A 98 -16.03 -9.51 21.07
C ARG A 98 -16.01 -8.14 21.78
N THR A 99 -16.02 -7.10 21.01
CA THR A 99 -16.75 -5.92 21.40
C THR A 99 -17.40 -5.39 20.13
N GLU A 100 -18.63 -5.80 19.92
CA GLU A 100 -19.56 -5.19 19.01
C GLU A 100 -19.87 -3.82 19.61
N THR A 101 -19.02 -2.87 19.35
CA THR A 101 -19.22 -1.48 19.76
C THR A 101 -19.01 -0.63 18.52
N ASP A 102 -20.08 0.03 18.16
CA ASP A 102 -20.24 1.08 17.18
C ASP A 102 -18.93 1.80 16.81
N VAL A 103 -18.31 1.40 15.72
CA VAL A 103 -17.20 2.15 15.12
C VAL A 103 -17.79 3.26 14.26
N THR A 104 -18.35 4.24 14.94
CA THR A 104 -18.85 5.45 14.30
C THR A 104 -17.79 6.53 14.38
N ARG A 105 -16.70 6.44 13.65
CA ARG A 105 -15.86 7.60 13.24
C ARG A 105 -14.52 7.15 12.71
N ASP A 106 -14.48 6.73 11.46
CA ASP A 106 -13.25 6.79 10.68
C ASP A 106 -13.17 8.18 10.04
N PRO A 107 -12.17 9.01 10.34
CA PRO A 107 -12.02 10.33 9.74
C PRO A 107 -11.74 10.28 8.24
N PHE A 108 -11.35 9.12 7.74
CA PHE A 108 -11.10 8.90 6.32
C PHE A 108 -12.30 8.29 5.60
N GLY A 109 -13.41 8.02 6.32
CA GLY A 109 -14.61 7.39 5.77
C GLY A 109 -14.40 5.93 5.32
N PRO A 110 -15.47 5.25 4.96
CA PRO A 110 -15.37 3.96 4.31
C PRO A 110 -14.71 4.15 2.94
N GLY A 111 -13.61 3.46 2.69
CA GLY A 111 -13.07 3.31 1.35
C GLY A 111 -14.11 2.73 0.39
N PRO A 112 -13.83 2.64 -0.92
CA PRO A 112 -14.78 2.17 -1.92
C PRO A 112 -15.39 0.79 -1.65
N TYR A 113 -14.82 0.04 -0.70
CA TYR A 113 -15.28 -1.29 -0.26
C TYR A 113 -15.77 -1.34 1.19
N GLY A 114 -15.97 -0.18 1.84
CA GLY A 114 -16.40 -0.14 3.24
C GLY A 114 -15.27 -0.44 4.24
N TYR A 115 -15.66 -0.74 5.47
CA TYR A 115 -14.72 -1.08 6.55
C TYR A 115 -14.32 -2.55 6.43
N TRP A 116 -13.15 -2.82 5.88
CA TRP A 116 -12.62 -4.18 5.82
C TRP A 116 -11.39 -4.42 6.70
N GLY A 117 -10.97 -3.45 7.47
CA GLY A 117 -10.05 -3.51 8.60
C GLY A 117 -8.77 -4.34 8.45
N PRO A 118 -7.80 -3.94 7.60
CA PRO A 118 -6.48 -4.55 7.65
C PRO A 118 -5.74 -4.17 8.93
N SER A 119 -4.78 -4.98 9.36
CA SER A 119 -3.85 -4.58 10.39
C SER A 119 -2.85 -3.58 9.84
N TRP A 120 -2.68 -2.46 10.53
CA TRP A 120 -1.84 -1.36 10.07
C TRP A 120 -0.54 -1.26 10.84
N ARG A 121 0.51 -0.87 10.14
CA ARG A 121 1.74 -0.35 10.73
C ARG A 121 2.05 1.01 10.13
N TYR A 122 2.53 1.90 10.96
CA TYR A 122 3.01 3.22 10.53
C TYR A 122 4.38 3.49 11.13
N ARG A 123 5.19 4.24 10.41
CA ARG A 123 6.49 4.69 10.87
C ARG A 123 6.41 6.15 11.26
N GLY A 124 6.72 6.43 12.53
CA GLY A 124 6.88 7.78 13.06
C GLY A 124 8.29 8.05 13.55
N PRO A 125 8.55 9.17 14.23
CA PRO A 125 9.86 9.59 14.71
C PRO A 125 10.54 8.56 15.62
N TYR A 126 9.75 7.73 16.29
CA TYR A 126 10.22 6.70 17.23
C TYR A 126 10.22 5.29 16.64
N GLY A 127 10.15 5.16 15.30
CA GLY A 127 10.16 3.87 14.60
C GLY A 127 8.77 3.33 14.22
N TRP A 128 8.73 2.03 13.91
CA TRP A 128 7.50 1.36 13.52
C TRP A 128 6.58 1.08 14.69
N ARG A 129 5.31 1.42 14.54
CA ARG A 129 4.24 1.11 15.49
C ARG A 129 3.12 0.35 14.78
N THR A 130 2.49 -0.58 15.51
CA THR A 130 1.31 -1.30 15.04
C THR A 130 0.07 -0.56 15.49
N TRP A 131 -0.88 -0.42 14.60
CA TRP A 131 -2.18 0.13 14.88
C TRP A 131 -3.23 -0.88 14.44
N ASP A 132 -4.17 -1.11 15.33
CA ASP A 132 -5.34 -1.91 15.06
C ASP A 132 -6.56 -0.98 15.07
N PRO A 133 -7.33 -0.91 13.97
CA PRO A 133 -8.50 -0.04 13.86
C PRO A 133 -9.55 -0.31 14.94
N TRP A 134 -9.52 -1.47 15.56
CA TRP A 134 -10.47 -1.87 16.62
C TRP A 134 -10.14 -1.31 18.03
N TYR A 135 -8.92 -0.85 18.24
CA TYR A 135 -8.48 -0.27 19.52
C TYR A 135 -8.47 1.26 19.55
N GLY A 136 -9.11 1.89 18.58
CA GLY A 136 -9.13 3.34 18.44
C GLY A 136 -8.12 3.82 17.40
N ASP A 137 -8.42 4.97 16.83
CA ASP A 137 -7.59 5.56 15.79
C ASP A 137 -6.43 6.33 16.44
N PRO A 138 -5.16 5.95 16.22
CA PRO A 138 -4.01 6.65 16.76
C PRO A 138 -3.91 8.08 16.23
N PHE A 139 -4.61 8.41 15.14
CA PHE A 139 -4.64 9.75 14.57
C PHE A 139 -5.55 10.71 15.35
N PHE A 140 -6.44 10.18 16.22
CA PHE A 140 -7.24 10.99 17.15
C PHE A 140 -6.62 11.15 18.53
N ASP A 141 -5.65 10.31 18.88
CA ASP A 141 -4.87 10.57 20.07
C ASP A 141 -4.03 11.83 19.80
N ARG A 142 -4.35 12.90 20.51
CA ARG A 142 -3.67 14.21 20.42
C ARG A 142 -2.14 14.14 20.61
N SER A 143 -1.62 12.97 20.96
CA SER A 143 -0.19 12.70 21.12
C SER A 143 0.51 12.33 19.80
N ILE A 144 -0.22 12.08 18.72
CA ILE A 144 0.37 11.70 17.42
C ILE A 144 0.07 12.80 16.39
N ASP A 145 1.08 13.55 16.03
CA ASP A 145 1.01 14.47 14.89
C ASP A 145 1.06 13.66 13.60
N VAL A 146 -0.05 13.63 12.85
CA VAL A 146 -0.19 12.95 11.54
C VAL A 146 0.89 13.43 10.54
N ARG A 147 1.43 14.62 10.73
CA ARG A 147 2.53 15.16 9.90
C ARG A 147 3.85 14.43 10.08
N THR A 148 3.97 13.59 11.11
CA THR A 148 5.20 12.82 11.42
C THR A 148 5.13 11.37 10.96
N ILE A 149 4.08 10.95 10.22
CA ILE A 149 4.00 9.61 9.68
C ILE A 149 4.72 9.55 8.35
N ASP A 150 5.84 8.82 8.34
CA ASP A 150 6.69 8.69 7.17
C ASP A 150 6.26 7.56 6.22
N GLN A 151 5.65 6.50 6.72
CA GLN A 151 5.30 5.31 5.92
C GLN A 151 4.09 4.57 6.48
N TYR A 152 3.33 3.92 5.57
CA TYR A 152 2.24 3.00 5.89
C TYR A 152 2.54 1.60 5.40
N GLU A 153 2.12 0.62 6.19
CA GLU A 153 2.09 -0.79 5.82
C GLU A 153 0.76 -1.39 6.29
N ALA A 154 0.09 -2.10 5.42
CA ALA A 154 -1.12 -2.83 5.74
C ALA A 154 -0.95 -4.32 5.48
N SER A 155 -1.56 -5.15 6.33
CA SER A 155 -1.60 -6.60 6.15
C SER A 155 -2.97 -7.16 6.45
N ALA A 156 -3.36 -8.16 5.69
CA ALA A 156 -4.60 -8.91 5.90
C ALA A 156 -4.33 -10.41 5.77
N GLU A 157 -5.04 -11.20 6.56
CA GLU A 157 -5.11 -12.63 6.39
C GLU A 157 -6.40 -12.96 5.65
N ILE A 158 -6.28 -13.69 4.55
CA ILE A 158 -7.39 -14.06 3.67
C ILE A 158 -7.58 -15.56 3.62
N VAL A 159 -8.85 -15.99 3.57
CA VAL A 159 -9.24 -17.37 3.28
C VAL A 159 -10.00 -17.37 1.98
N MET A 160 -9.46 -18.06 0.98
CA MET A 160 -10.01 -18.13 -0.37
C MET A 160 -11.11 -19.19 -0.46
N PHE A 161 -12.11 -18.96 -1.32
CA PHE A 161 -13.22 -19.88 -1.54
C PHE A 161 -13.57 -19.97 -3.03
N ARG A 162 -14.26 -21.06 -3.40
CA ARG A 162 -14.87 -21.24 -4.72
C ARG A 162 -16.37 -20.98 -4.67
N GLY A 163 -16.94 -20.61 -5.80
CA GLY A 163 -18.36 -20.32 -5.93
C GLY A 163 -18.71 -18.85 -5.64
N PRO A 164 -20.01 -18.54 -5.47
CA PRO A 164 -20.48 -17.17 -5.32
C PRO A 164 -19.97 -16.51 -4.05
N ARG A 165 -19.92 -15.17 -4.05
CA ARG A 165 -19.57 -14.38 -2.88
C ARG A 165 -20.48 -14.75 -1.71
N ARG A 166 -19.88 -14.93 -0.54
CA ARG A 166 -20.63 -15.12 0.71
C ARG A 166 -21.32 -13.82 1.11
N ASP A 167 -22.48 -13.94 1.74
CA ASP A 167 -23.25 -12.79 2.20
C ASP A 167 -22.72 -12.31 3.56
N ASP A 168 -21.49 -11.82 3.56
CA ASP A 168 -20.88 -11.13 4.68
C ASP A 168 -20.06 -9.93 4.19
N ARG A 169 -19.85 -8.96 5.06
CA ARG A 169 -19.15 -7.70 4.72
C ARG A 169 -17.65 -7.85 4.48
N TYR A 170 -17.08 -8.98 4.88
CA TYR A 170 -15.65 -9.25 4.76
C TYR A 170 -15.33 -10.18 3.59
N SER A 171 -16.34 -10.64 2.87
CA SER A 171 -16.17 -11.49 1.68
C SER A 171 -16.23 -10.69 0.40
N PHE A 172 -15.33 -10.99 -0.50
CA PHE A 172 -15.10 -10.26 -1.76
C PHE A 172 -15.09 -11.23 -2.93
N ASP A 173 -15.74 -10.84 -4.03
CA ASP A 173 -15.55 -11.46 -5.35
C ASP A 173 -14.25 -10.91 -5.95
N ALA A 174 -13.32 -11.79 -6.23
CA ALA A 174 -11.99 -11.39 -6.67
C ALA A 174 -12.00 -10.71 -8.06
N ARG A 175 -12.88 -11.15 -8.98
CA ARG A 175 -12.98 -10.54 -10.32
C ARG A 175 -13.55 -9.13 -10.24
N GLN A 176 -14.55 -8.92 -9.39
CA GLN A 176 -15.12 -7.57 -9.18
C GLN A 176 -14.10 -6.62 -8.57
N VAL A 177 -13.32 -7.07 -7.57
CA VAL A 177 -12.24 -6.26 -6.99
C VAL A 177 -11.22 -5.86 -8.05
N ILE A 178 -10.76 -6.82 -8.88
CA ILE A 178 -9.82 -6.55 -9.98
C ILE A 178 -10.41 -5.56 -10.98
N ALA A 179 -11.66 -5.74 -11.39
CA ALA A 179 -12.31 -4.86 -12.37
C ALA A 179 -12.44 -3.42 -11.86
N ASN A 180 -12.77 -3.25 -10.58
CA ASN A 180 -13.01 -1.94 -10.00
C ASN A 180 -11.71 -1.20 -9.61
N LEU A 181 -10.72 -1.91 -9.04
CA LEU A 181 -9.47 -1.30 -8.60
C LEU A 181 -8.41 -1.23 -9.71
N GLY A 182 -8.45 -2.15 -10.69
CA GLY A 182 -7.45 -2.24 -11.76
C GLY A 182 -7.11 -0.90 -12.42
N PRO A 183 -8.09 -0.05 -12.78
CA PRO A 183 -7.81 1.27 -13.35
C PRO A 183 -6.99 2.22 -12.46
N THR A 184 -6.95 1.98 -11.15
CA THR A 184 -6.21 2.81 -10.18
C THR A 184 -4.81 2.29 -9.88
N ILE A 185 -4.49 1.07 -10.33
CA ILE A 185 -3.22 0.40 -10.07
C ILE A 185 -2.12 0.96 -10.97
N GLN A 186 -1.07 1.47 -10.36
CA GLN A 186 0.10 1.98 -11.07
C GLN A 186 1.22 0.93 -11.05
N LEU A 187 1.51 0.37 -12.20
CA LEU A 187 2.62 -0.57 -12.39
C LEU A 187 3.97 0.17 -12.41
N PRO A 188 5.08 -0.52 -12.12
CA PRO A 188 6.42 0.01 -12.34
C PRO A 188 6.61 0.44 -13.81
N ARG A 189 7.37 1.51 -14.02
CA ARG A 189 7.76 1.98 -15.36
C ARG A 189 9.05 1.31 -15.81
#